data_6bed65fdf74df369488c525d578a1c47
#
_entry.id   6bed65fdf74df369488c525d578a1c47
#
_cell.length_a   1.000
_cell.length_b   1.000
_cell.length_c   1.000
_cell.angle_alpha   90.00
_cell.angle_beta   90.00
_cell.angle_gamma   90.00
#
_symmetry.space_group_name_H-M   'P 1'
#
loop_
_entity.id
_entity.type
_entity.pdbx_description
1 polymer ?
#
loop_
_entity_poly.entity_id
_entity_poly.type
_entity_poly.pdbx_seq_one_letter_code
_entity_poly.pdbx_strand_id
1 'polypeptide(L)'
;MASIIKRKKSYSVVYNYVDENGETKQKWETWHTHKEALKRKAEVENQQNNGTFLPPNNQKVSDFLYDFVSTYGEKKWGVSMYDGQTALIANYINPIIGDMEVQDITPRVVDKYIQTLQKTPSVSKKNRKARTEFVTNQTIEKIIKLLRCAFKQAVRWELIGKNPFDNAVLPKTEYKKRDIWDAETIRLALDQCTDSKLYIAMNLAFACSLRMGEILGLTWKNVHIEDENIAADNAYIYIEAELTRASKQAIEMLGQKDIYYIFTPLMPNTSTRLILKKPKTDSSVRKVWLPKTVAYILREWKKSQEELKGFLGDEYQDFDLVVALPNGRPCENRIIEKEFSLLKQKAGLPNVVFHSLRHSSTTYKLKLNHGDLKATQGDTGHAEIDMITKVYAHILDEDRKINAQKFESAFYANPDLRKLTPPQEQPQAQTVDLAALIEQLQKSPELASTLAALIAGQKAV
;
A
#
# COMPACT_ATOMS: atom_id res chain seq x y z
N MET A 1 -17.66 -31.29 -37.06
CA MET A 1 -19.09 -30.99 -37.29
C MET A 1 -19.92 -31.54 -36.14
N ALA A 2 -20.89 -30.79 -35.68
CA ALA A 2 -21.81 -31.24 -34.64
C ALA A 2 -23.07 -31.89 -35.25
N SER A 3 -23.63 -32.91 -34.59
CA SER A 3 -24.85 -33.61 -35.03
C SER A 3 -25.94 -33.53 -33.93
N ILE A 4 -27.19 -33.67 -34.32
CA ILE A 4 -28.33 -33.75 -33.39
C ILE A 4 -28.92 -35.14 -33.46
N ILE A 5 -29.03 -35.81 -32.32
CA ILE A 5 -29.65 -37.13 -32.18
C ILE A 5 -30.91 -36.99 -31.36
N LYS A 6 -32.05 -37.35 -31.95
CA LYS A 6 -33.37 -37.37 -31.28
C LYS A 6 -33.46 -38.56 -30.33
N ARG A 7 -33.80 -38.35 -29.08
CA ARG A 7 -34.11 -39.37 -28.09
C ARG A 7 -35.61 -39.34 -27.74
N LYS A 8 -36.11 -40.32 -27.00
CA LYS A 8 -37.56 -40.45 -26.69
C LYS A 8 -38.23 -39.18 -26.18
N LYS A 9 -37.56 -38.38 -25.34
CA LYS A 9 -38.10 -37.15 -24.75
C LYS A 9 -37.12 -35.95 -24.78
N SER A 10 -36.04 -36.07 -25.53
CA SER A 10 -34.96 -35.06 -25.58
C SER A 10 -34.19 -35.10 -26.89
N TYR A 11 -33.30 -34.14 -27.08
CA TYR A 11 -32.39 -34.01 -28.20
C TYR A 11 -30.98 -33.93 -27.69
N SER A 12 -30.07 -34.74 -28.23
CA SER A 12 -28.64 -34.67 -27.87
C SER A 12 -27.84 -34.02 -29.00
N VAL A 13 -27.09 -32.97 -28.66
CA VAL A 13 -26.07 -32.40 -29.56
C VAL A 13 -24.77 -33.16 -29.32
N VAL A 14 -24.19 -33.71 -30.37
CA VAL A 14 -22.98 -34.53 -30.29
C VAL A 14 -21.92 -33.89 -31.16
N TYR A 15 -20.74 -33.68 -30.60
CA TYR A 15 -19.62 -33.10 -31.31
C TYR A 15 -18.28 -33.66 -30.81
N ASN A 16 -17.29 -33.68 -31.71
CA ASN A 16 -15.94 -34.06 -31.35
C ASN A 16 -15.12 -32.82 -30.96
N TYR A 17 -14.23 -33.00 -30.01
CA TYR A 17 -13.24 -32.02 -29.60
C TYR A 17 -11.91 -32.71 -29.29
N VAL A 18 -10.82 -31.95 -29.32
CA VAL A 18 -9.49 -32.39 -28.91
C VAL A 18 -9.28 -31.96 -27.47
N ASP A 19 -8.92 -32.88 -26.61
CA ASP A 19 -8.61 -32.60 -25.21
C ASP A 19 -7.17 -32.06 -25.02
N GLU A 20 -6.79 -31.78 -23.78
CA GLU A 20 -5.47 -31.27 -23.40
C GLU A 20 -4.30 -32.23 -23.78
N ASN A 21 -4.58 -33.51 -23.92
CA ASN A 21 -3.61 -34.53 -24.28
C ASN A 21 -3.51 -34.72 -25.80
N GLY A 22 -4.27 -33.97 -26.60
CA GLY A 22 -4.34 -34.11 -28.05
C GLY A 22 -5.23 -35.26 -28.52
N GLU A 23 -6.02 -35.87 -27.62
CA GLU A 23 -6.92 -36.98 -27.95
C GLU A 23 -8.27 -36.44 -28.44
N THR A 24 -8.81 -37.03 -29.49
CA THR A 24 -10.16 -36.70 -29.97
C THR A 24 -11.21 -37.37 -29.11
N LYS A 25 -11.98 -36.57 -28.39
CA LYS A 25 -13.11 -37.01 -27.55
C LYS A 25 -14.44 -36.53 -28.10
N GLN A 26 -15.52 -37.21 -27.70
CA GLN A 26 -16.87 -36.87 -28.09
C GLN A 26 -17.66 -36.39 -26.89
N LYS A 27 -18.32 -35.21 -27.00
CA LYS A 27 -19.25 -34.65 -25.99
C LYS A 27 -20.68 -34.84 -26.43
N TRP A 28 -21.52 -35.23 -25.47
CA TRP A 28 -22.96 -35.36 -25.62
C TRP A 28 -23.65 -34.38 -24.69
N GLU A 29 -24.41 -33.44 -25.26
CA GLU A 29 -25.19 -32.48 -24.50
C GLU A 29 -26.66 -32.71 -24.73
N THR A 30 -27.46 -32.85 -23.67
CA THR A 30 -28.91 -33.15 -23.77
C THR A 30 -29.75 -31.92 -23.57
N TRP A 31 -30.70 -31.71 -24.51
CA TRP A 31 -31.58 -30.54 -24.55
C TRP A 31 -33.04 -31.00 -24.58
N HIS A 32 -33.95 -30.21 -24.00
CA HIS A 32 -35.35 -30.59 -23.91
C HIS A 32 -36.11 -30.31 -25.22
N THR A 33 -35.72 -29.28 -25.97
CA THR A 33 -36.39 -28.91 -27.25
C THR A 33 -35.43 -29.00 -28.42
N HIS A 34 -35.97 -29.30 -29.59
CA HIS A 34 -35.22 -29.32 -30.86
C HIS A 34 -34.63 -27.94 -31.19
N LYS A 35 -35.35 -26.86 -30.85
CA LYS A 35 -34.91 -25.48 -31.10
C LYS A 35 -33.63 -25.15 -30.29
N GLU A 36 -33.59 -25.56 -29.04
CA GLU A 36 -32.38 -25.38 -28.19
C GLU A 36 -31.22 -26.18 -28.74
N ALA A 37 -31.44 -27.45 -29.12
CA ALA A 37 -30.40 -28.30 -29.71
C ALA A 37 -29.86 -27.71 -31.03
N LEU A 38 -30.71 -27.17 -31.91
CA LEU A 38 -30.29 -26.48 -33.12
C LEU A 38 -29.44 -25.23 -32.82
N LYS A 39 -29.88 -24.44 -31.87
CA LYS A 39 -29.10 -23.25 -31.44
C LYS A 39 -27.72 -23.64 -30.92
N ARG A 40 -27.66 -24.65 -30.05
CA ARG A 40 -26.39 -25.13 -29.51
C ARG A 40 -25.49 -25.74 -30.58
N LYS A 41 -26.02 -26.51 -31.50
CA LYS A 41 -25.27 -27.02 -32.64
C LYS A 41 -24.62 -25.89 -33.45
N ALA A 42 -25.42 -24.85 -33.80
CA ALA A 42 -24.92 -23.72 -34.58
C ALA A 42 -23.85 -22.93 -33.81
N GLU A 43 -24.00 -22.78 -32.50
CA GLU A 43 -22.99 -22.16 -31.64
C GLU A 43 -21.66 -22.92 -31.63
N VAL A 44 -21.71 -24.25 -31.45
CA VAL A 44 -20.50 -25.11 -31.45
C VAL A 44 -19.79 -25.08 -32.83
N GLU A 45 -20.55 -25.21 -33.91
CA GLU A 45 -19.97 -25.14 -35.27
C GLU A 45 -19.37 -23.77 -35.57
N ASN A 46 -20.04 -22.68 -35.18
CA ASN A 46 -19.49 -21.33 -35.33
C ASN A 46 -18.21 -21.13 -34.52
N GLN A 47 -18.17 -21.61 -33.26
CA GLN A 47 -16.99 -21.53 -32.41
C GLN A 47 -15.82 -22.37 -32.97
N GLN A 48 -16.09 -23.60 -33.49
CA GLN A 48 -15.09 -24.44 -34.13
C GLN A 48 -14.54 -23.79 -35.40
N ASN A 49 -15.40 -23.21 -36.23
CA ASN A 49 -15.00 -22.54 -37.47
C ASN A 49 -14.18 -21.26 -37.24
N ASN A 50 -14.49 -20.53 -36.17
CA ASN A 50 -13.80 -19.29 -35.82
C ASN A 50 -12.58 -19.52 -34.90
N GLY A 51 -12.25 -20.78 -34.54
CA GLY A 51 -11.16 -21.07 -33.63
C GLY A 51 -11.36 -20.59 -32.18
N THR A 52 -12.62 -20.31 -31.80
CA THR A 52 -12.97 -19.83 -30.44
C THR A 52 -13.63 -20.92 -29.58
N PHE A 53 -13.63 -22.16 -30.09
CA PHE A 53 -14.20 -23.29 -29.38
C PHE A 53 -13.30 -23.67 -28.19
N LEU A 54 -13.87 -23.66 -26.99
CA LEU A 54 -13.22 -24.13 -25.77
C LEU A 54 -13.64 -25.58 -25.51
N PRO A 55 -12.69 -26.51 -25.39
CA PRO A 55 -13.01 -27.87 -25.03
C PRO A 55 -13.73 -27.93 -23.68
N PRO A 56 -14.71 -28.83 -23.51
CA PRO A 56 -15.29 -29.07 -22.19
C PRO A 56 -14.20 -29.53 -21.23
N ASN A 57 -14.04 -28.83 -20.16
CA ASN A 57 -13.08 -29.13 -19.10
C ASN A 57 -13.84 -29.30 -17.78
N ASN A 58 -13.67 -30.46 -17.15
CA ASN A 58 -14.28 -30.79 -15.85
C ASN A 58 -13.34 -30.50 -14.68
N GLN A 59 -12.29 -29.70 -14.90
CA GLN A 59 -11.35 -29.32 -13.85
C GLN A 59 -12.07 -28.53 -12.75
N LYS A 60 -11.93 -28.99 -11.51
CA LYS A 60 -12.48 -28.30 -10.35
C LYS A 60 -11.69 -27.03 -10.05
N VAL A 61 -12.36 -26.06 -9.44
CA VAL A 61 -11.71 -24.82 -8.99
C VAL A 61 -10.58 -25.09 -8.01
N SER A 62 -10.69 -26.10 -7.13
CA SER A 62 -9.61 -26.50 -6.21
C SER A 62 -8.36 -26.96 -6.95
N ASP A 63 -8.51 -27.80 -7.99
CA ASP A 63 -7.39 -28.36 -8.76
C ASP A 63 -6.76 -27.26 -9.62
N PHE A 64 -7.58 -26.46 -10.29
CA PHE A 64 -7.12 -25.27 -11.01
C PHE A 64 -6.32 -24.31 -10.14
N LEU A 65 -6.79 -24.03 -8.91
CA LEU A 65 -6.08 -23.15 -7.99
C LEU A 65 -4.76 -23.76 -7.50
N TYR A 66 -4.70 -25.07 -7.34
CA TYR A 66 -3.44 -25.77 -7.05
C TYR A 66 -2.43 -25.56 -8.19
N ASP A 67 -2.84 -25.78 -9.46
CA ASP A 67 -2.01 -25.56 -10.63
C ASP A 67 -1.61 -24.09 -10.78
N PHE A 68 -2.52 -23.17 -10.50
CA PHE A 68 -2.24 -21.74 -10.51
C PHE A 68 -1.19 -21.33 -9.45
N VAL A 69 -1.26 -21.89 -8.25
CA VAL A 69 -0.30 -21.62 -7.17
C VAL A 69 1.08 -22.17 -7.54
N SER A 70 1.15 -23.43 -8.03
CA SER A 70 2.41 -24.09 -8.36
C SER A 70 3.11 -23.49 -9.57
N THR A 71 2.36 -23.05 -10.59
CA THR A 71 2.95 -22.55 -11.85
C THR A 71 3.15 -21.03 -11.84
N TYR A 72 2.16 -20.27 -11.35
CA TYR A 72 2.18 -18.83 -11.34
C TYR A 72 2.67 -18.28 -9.99
N GLY A 73 2.16 -18.84 -8.89
CA GLY A 73 2.48 -18.41 -7.53
C GLY A 73 3.97 -18.52 -7.22
N GLU A 74 4.59 -19.65 -7.51
CA GLU A 74 6.02 -19.89 -7.29
C GLU A 74 6.91 -18.86 -8.01
N LYS A 75 6.54 -18.45 -9.21
CA LYS A 75 7.32 -17.49 -10.02
C LYS A 75 7.14 -16.04 -9.57
N LYS A 76 5.95 -15.67 -9.06
CA LYS A 76 5.55 -14.28 -8.85
C LYS A 76 5.44 -13.87 -7.38
N TRP A 77 5.24 -14.81 -6.46
CA TRP A 77 4.98 -14.50 -5.07
C TRP A 77 6.24 -14.60 -4.22
N GLY A 78 6.33 -13.73 -3.21
CA GLY A 78 7.26 -13.92 -2.11
C GLY A 78 6.58 -14.73 -0.99
N VAL A 79 7.36 -15.22 -0.03
CA VAL A 79 6.92 -16.13 1.05
C VAL A 79 5.68 -15.64 1.81
N SER A 80 5.61 -14.36 2.18
CA SER A 80 4.46 -13.81 2.91
C SER A 80 3.19 -13.74 2.05
N MET A 81 3.35 -13.54 0.73
CA MET A 81 2.23 -13.53 -0.20
C MET A 81 1.72 -14.95 -0.42
N TYR A 82 2.62 -15.91 -0.60
CA TYR A 82 2.29 -17.34 -0.70
C TYR A 82 1.46 -17.78 0.50
N ASP A 83 1.94 -17.56 1.73
CA ASP A 83 1.22 -17.89 2.97
C ASP A 83 -0.16 -17.22 3.06
N GLY A 84 -0.24 -15.97 2.64
CA GLY A 84 -1.50 -15.21 2.65
C GLY A 84 -2.51 -15.74 1.65
N GLN A 85 -2.09 -15.99 0.40
CA GLN A 85 -2.99 -16.44 -0.67
C GLN A 85 -3.44 -17.89 -0.47
N THR A 86 -2.53 -18.80 -0.09
CA THR A 86 -2.88 -20.20 0.21
C THR A 86 -3.83 -20.32 1.39
N ALA A 87 -3.67 -19.47 2.42
CA ALA A 87 -4.62 -19.39 3.52
C ALA A 87 -6.02 -18.91 3.08
N LEU A 88 -6.11 -17.95 2.14
CA LEU A 88 -7.41 -17.53 1.59
C LEU A 88 -8.06 -18.66 0.78
N ILE A 89 -7.28 -19.38 -0.04
CA ILE A 89 -7.75 -20.53 -0.82
C ILE A 89 -8.31 -21.61 0.12
N ALA A 90 -7.53 -22.02 1.11
CA ALA A 90 -7.89 -23.11 2.01
C ALA A 90 -9.10 -22.78 2.92
N ASN A 91 -9.18 -21.52 3.40
CA ASN A 91 -10.19 -21.17 4.40
C ASN A 91 -11.50 -20.66 3.80
N TYR A 92 -11.48 -20.07 2.61
CA TYR A 92 -12.65 -19.34 2.09
C TYR A 92 -13.02 -19.68 0.66
N ILE A 93 -12.10 -20.18 -0.18
CA ILE A 93 -12.41 -20.47 -1.57
C ILE A 93 -12.79 -21.95 -1.73
N ASN A 94 -11.89 -22.85 -1.40
CA ASN A 94 -12.11 -24.29 -1.57
C ASN A 94 -13.35 -24.80 -0.80
N PRO A 95 -13.66 -24.35 0.44
CA PRO A 95 -14.85 -24.83 1.15
C PRO A 95 -16.18 -24.42 0.52
N ILE A 96 -16.20 -23.39 -0.34
CA ILE A 96 -17.46 -22.80 -0.88
C ILE A 96 -17.63 -23.11 -2.37
N ILE A 97 -16.58 -22.93 -3.18
CA ILE A 97 -16.64 -23.09 -4.63
C ILE A 97 -15.60 -24.09 -5.17
N GLY A 98 -14.77 -24.69 -4.30
CA GLY A 98 -13.67 -25.56 -4.74
C GLY A 98 -14.08 -26.78 -5.54
N ASP A 99 -15.26 -27.37 -5.23
CA ASP A 99 -15.81 -28.53 -5.92
C ASP A 99 -16.55 -28.20 -7.24
N MET A 100 -16.78 -26.92 -7.53
CA MET A 100 -17.41 -26.50 -8.79
C MET A 100 -16.41 -26.64 -9.96
N GLU A 101 -16.89 -26.90 -11.14
CA GLU A 101 -16.08 -26.85 -12.36
C GLU A 101 -15.72 -25.39 -12.71
N VAL A 102 -14.49 -25.15 -13.21
CA VAL A 102 -14.04 -23.80 -13.57
C VAL A 102 -14.95 -23.14 -14.58
N GLN A 103 -15.49 -23.92 -15.53
CA GLN A 103 -16.41 -23.46 -16.57
C GLN A 103 -17.80 -23.11 -16.04
N ASP A 104 -18.20 -23.62 -14.87
CA ASP A 104 -19.49 -23.33 -14.23
C ASP A 104 -19.49 -22.03 -13.40
N ILE A 105 -18.33 -21.44 -13.20
CA ILE A 105 -18.19 -20.17 -12.48
C ILE A 105 -18.67 -19.03 -13.39
N THR A 106 -19.93 -18.66 -13.24
CA THR A 106 -20.54 -17.54 -13.97
C THR A 106 -20.55 -16.26 -13.12
N PRO A 107 -20.76 -15.06 -13.69
CA PRO A 107 -20.89 -13.83 -12.90
C PRO A 107 -21.97 -13.91 -11.81
N ARG A 108 -23.10 -14.62 -12.09
CA ARG A 108 -24.15 -14.85 -11.10
C ARG A 108 -23.68 -15.73 -9.94
N VAL A 109 -22.82 -16.71 -10.19
CA VAL A 109 -22.18 -17.53 -9.15
C VAL A 109 -21.25 -16.67 -8.31
N VAL A 110 -20.47 -15.78 -8.93
CA VAL A 110 -19.59 -14.84 -8.24
C VAL A 110 -20.36 -13.94 -7.29
N ASP A 111 -21.49 -13.37 -7.73
CA ASP A 111 -22.33 -12.52 -6.87
C ASP A 111 -22.86 -13.29 -5.65
N LYS A 112 -23.35 -14.51 -5.87
CA LYS A 112 -23.79 -15.40 -4.76
C LYS A 112 -22.65 -15.76 -3.82
N TYR A 113 -21.47 -16.02 -4.36
CA TYR A 113 -20.28 -16.32 -3.57
C TYR A 113 -19.89 -15.15 -2.66
N ILE A 114 -19.93 -13.90 -3.18
CA ILE A 114 -19.67 -12.70 -2.38
C ILE A 114 -20.70 -12.58 -1.24
N GLN A 115 -21.98 -12.80 -1.51
CA GLN A 115 -23.03 -12.79 -0.48
C GLN A 115 -22.82 -13.87 0.57
N THR A 116 -22.35 -15.05 0.17
CA THR A 116 -22.01 -16.16 1.10
C THR A 116 -20.82 -15.76 1.97
N LEU A 117 -19.76 -15.17 1.40
CA LEU A 117 -18.59 -14.71 2.16
C LEU A 117 -18.95 -13.70 3.26
N GLN A 118 -19.90 -12.80 3.00
CA GLN A 118 -20.36 -11.83 4.02
C GLN A 118 -20.99 -12.48 5.25
N LYS A 119 -21.52 -13.70 5.10
CA LYS A 119 -22.14 -14.50 6.17
C LYS A 119 -21.22 -15.61 6.69
N THR A 120 -20.04 -15.77 6.09
CA THR A 120 -19.09 -16.81 6.49
C THR A 120 -18.33 -16.37 7.74
N PRO A 121 -18.23 -17.23 8.76
CA PRO A 121 -17.46 -16.94 9.96
C PRO A 121 -15.97 -16.68 9.63
N SER A 122 -15.37 -15.73 10.35
CA SER A 122 -13.95 -15.47 10.23
C SER A 122 -13.12 -16.62 10.81
N VAL A 123 -12.20 -17.15 10.00
CA VAL A 123 -11.27 -18.21 10.45
C VAL A 123 -10.14 -17.58 11.26
N SER A 124 -9.96 -18.04 12.48
CA SER A 124 -8.85 -17.63 13.34
C SER A 124 -7.68 -18.60 13.23
N LYS A 125 -6.46 -18.09 13.47
CA LYS A 125 -5.30 -18.98 13.66
C LYS A 125 -5.48 -19.81 14.94
N LYS A 126 -4.94 -21.02 14.94
CA LYS A 126 -4.95 -21.93 16.10
C LYS A 126 -4.59 -21.16 17.39
N ASN A 127 -5.38 -21.32 18.42
CA ASN A 127 -5.22 -20.66 19.75
C ASN A 127 -5.45 -19.12 19.76
N ARG A 128 -6.21 -18.56 18.84
CA ARG A 128 -6.62 -17.15 18.86
C ARG A 128 -8.10 -17.01 18.57
N LYS A 129 -8.78 -16.10 19.26
CA LYS A 129 -10.14 -15.69 18.87
C LYS A 129 -10.10 -14.92 17.57
N ALA A 130 -11.09 -15.13 16.70
CA ALA A 130 -11.29 -14.31 15.53
C ALA A 130 -11.51 -12.83 15.95
N ARG A 131 -10.97 -11.90 15.20
CA ARG A 131 -11.13 -10.45 15.48
C ARG A 131 -12.52 -9.95 15.14
N THR A 132 -13.17 -10.60 14.21
CA THR A 132 -14.52 -10.30 13.73
C THR A 132 -15.29 -11.60 13.64
N GLU A 133 -16.60 -11.54 13.83
CA GLU A 133 -17.48 -12.69 13.72
C GLU A 133 -17.52 -13.24 12.30
N PHE A 134 -17.71 -12.35 11.31
CA PHE A 134 -17.77 -12.68 9.89
C PHE A 134 -16.57 -12.13 9.12
N VAL A 135 -16.39 -12.65 7.91
CA VAL A 135 -15.37 -12.20 6.97
C VAL A 135 -15.57 -10.72 6.65
N THR A 136 -14.51 -9.92 6.84
CA THR A 136 -14.58 -8.47 6.59
C THR A 136 -14.59 -8.14 5.09
N ASN A 137 -15.20 -7.00 4.71
CA ASN A 137 -15.20 -6.52 3.33
C ASN A 137 -13.78 -6.41 2.74
N GLN A 138 -12.78 -6.02 3.55
CA GLN A 138 -11.37 -6.01 3.14
C GLN A 138 -10.84 -7.41 2.80
N THR A 139 -11.27 -8.43 3.52
CA THR A 139 -10.88 -9.82 3.24
C THR A 139 -11.58 -10.32 1.98
N ILE A 140 -12.86 -10.00 1.79
CA ILE A 140 -13.61 -10.31 0.56
C ILE A 140 -12.93 -9.67 -0.64
N GLU A 141 -12.54 -8.41 -0.54
CA GLU A 141 -11.79 -7.71 -1.60
C GLU A 141 -10.49 -8.45 -1.97
N LYS A 142 -9.73 -8.95 -0.99
CA LYS A 142 -8.50 -9.73 -1.23
C LYS A 142 -8.80 -11.06 -1.91
N ILE A 143 -9.86 -11.76 -1.50
CA ILE A 143 -10.29 -13.02 -2.11
C ILE A 143 -10.66 -12.80 -3.59
N ILE A 144 -11.48 -11.79 -3.86
CA ILE A 144 -11.90 -11.50 -5.24
C ILE A 144 -10.73 -11.01 -6.11
N LYS A 145 -9.78 -10.25 -5.56
CA LYS A 145 -8.54 -9.89 -6.28
C LYS A 145 -7.70 -11.11 -6.63
N LEU A 146 -7.58 -12.08 -5.71
CA LEU A 146 -6.89 -13.34 -5.98
C LEU A 146 -7.59 -14.13 -7.08
N LEU A 147 -8.90 -14.35 -6.97
CA LEU A 147 -9.69 -15.07 -7.95
C LEU A 147 -9.70 -14.38 -9.33
N ARG A 148 -9.79 -13.04 -9.35
CA ARG A 148 -9.66 -12.28 -10.60
C ARG A 148 -8.32 -12.53 -11.28
N CYS A 149 -7.23 -12.56 -10.51
CA CYS A 149 -5.90 -12.88 -11.04
C CYS A 149 -5.80 -14.33 -11.52
N ALA A 150 -6.31 -15.29 -10.75
CA ALA A 150 -6.31 -16.71 -11.12
C ALA A 150 -7.16 -16.96 -12.37
N PHE A 151 -8.37 -16.45 -12.43
CA PHE A 151 -9.26 -16.62 -13.58
C PHE A 151 -8.80 -15.85 -14.83
N LYS A 152 -8.02 -14.78 -14.67
CA LYS A 152 -7.28 -14.19 -15.81
C LYS A 152 -6.27 -15.16 -16.37
N GLN A 153 -5.64 -15.99 -15.54
CA GLN A 153 -4.75 -17.06 -15.97
C GLN A 153 -5.52 -18.23 -16.60
N ALA A 154 -6.72 -18.58 -16.09
CA ALA A 154 -7.60 -19.57 -16.70
C ALA A 154 -8.01 -19.18 -18.13
N VAL A 155 -8.25 -17.88 -18.39
CA VAL A 155 -8.47 -17.39 -19.77
C VAL A 155 -7.22 -17.58 -20.65
N ARG A 156 -6.01 -17.33 -20.11
CA ARG A 156 -4.76 -17.52 -20.85
C ARG A 156 -4.43 -19.01 -21.10
N TRP A 157 -4.90 -19.89 -20.23
CA TRP A 157 -4.78 -21.34 -20.38
C TRP A 157 -5.94 -21.92 -21.22
N GLU A 158 -6.80 -21.06 -21.77
CA GLU A 158 -7.94 -21.45 -22.61
C GLU A 158 -8.95 -22.38 -21.91
N LEU A 159 -8.98 -22.36 -20.57
CA LEU A 159 -9.96 -23.11 -19.80
C LEU A 159 -11.36 -22.45 -19.86
N ILE A 160 -11.42 -21.13 -19.97
CA ILE A 160 -12.62 -20.31 -20.07
C ILE A 160 -12.43 -19.15 -21.05
N GLY A 161 -13.50 -18.70 -21.69
CA GLY A 161 -13.43 -17.62 -22.68
C GLY A 161 -13.40 -16.21 -22.07
N LYS A 162 -13.97 -16.04 -20.88
CA LYS A 162 -14.05 -14.72 -20.19
C LYS A 162 -13.91 -14.94 -18.71
N ASN A 163 -13.24 -13.98 -18.04
CA ASN A 163 -13.08 -14.00 -16.59
C ASN A 163 -14.37 -13.54 -15.89
N PRO A 164 -15.05 -14.40 -15.12
CA PRO A 164 -16.31 -14.05 -14.47
C PRO A 164 -16.16 -13.06 -13.32
N PHE A 165 -14.93 -12.84 -12.82
CA PHE A 165 -14.61 -11.93 -11.70
C PHE A 165 -14.31 -10.49 -12.14
N ASP A 166 -14.16 -10.19 -13.44
CA ASP A 166 -13.72 -8.87 -13.89
C ASP A 166 -14.65 -7.74 -13.45
N ASN A 167 -15.96 -7.96 -13.56
CA ASN A 167 -16.99 -6.99 -13.21
C ASN A 167 -17.68 -7.27 -11.87
N ALA A 168 -17.07 -8.06 -10.99
CA ALA A 168 -17.63 -8.38 -9.67
C ALA A 168 -17.79 -7.10 -8.82
N VAL A 169 -19.00 -6.88 -8.33
CA VAL A 169 -19.34 -5.74 -7.46
C VAL A 169 -18.95 -6.08 -6.03
N LEU A 170 -17.98 -5.34 -5.51
CA LEU A 170 -17.48 -5.54 -4.15
C LEU A 170 -18.30 -4.74 -3.12
N PRO A 171 -18.49 -5.28 -1.90
CA PRO A 171 -19.10 -4.52 -0.82
C PRO A 171 -18.21 -3.33 -0.47
N LYS A 172 -18.82 -2.18 -0.20
CA LYS A 172 -18.11 -0.95 0.17
C LYS A 172 -17.26 -1.17 1.41
N THR A 173 -15.98 -0.86 1.31
CA THR A 173 -15.04 -0.95 2.42
C THR A 173 -14.79 0.44 2.98
N GLU A 174 -15.08 0.64 4.26
CA GLU A 174 -14.69 1.85 4.97
C GLU A 174 -13.28 1.65 5.52
N TYR A 175 -12.35 2.47 5.04
CA TYR A 175 -10.99 2.53 5.58
C TYR A 175 -10.96 3.58 6.70
N LYS A 176 -10.83 3.12 7.95
CA LYS A 176 -10.57 4.04 9.06
C LYS A 176 -9.24 4.74 8.82
N LYS A 177 -9.24 6.06 8.90
CA LYS A 177 -8.00 6.83 8.93
C LYS A 177 -7.17 6.35 10.12
N ARG A 178 -5.88 6.14 9.89
CA ARG A 178 -4.97 5.76 10.96
C ARG A 178 -4.48 7.02 11.64
N ASP A 179 -4.65 7.06 12.95
CA ASP A 179 -4.07 8.12 13.76
C ASP A 179 -2.55 8.04 13.73
N ILE A 180 -1.91 9.17 13.74
CA ILE A 180 -0.46 9.34 13.83
C ILE A 180 -0.15 10.16 15.09
N TRP A 181 1.02 9.92 15.66
CA TRP A 181 1.51 10.77 16.76
C TRP A 181 2.18 12.03 16.20
N ASP A 182 1.98 13.11 16.89
CA ASP A 182 2.75 14.33 16.70
C ASP A 182 4.15 14.24 17.32
N ALA A 183 4.99 15.25 17.11
CA ALA A 183 6.36 15.25 17.57
C ALA A 183 6.47 15.26 19.11
N GLU A 184 5.54 15.92 19.80
CA GLU A 184 5.51 15.99 21.26
C GLU A 184 5.18 14.63 21.87
N THR A 185 4.14 13.97 21.33
CA THR A 185 3.76 12.61 21.74
C THR A 185 4.90 11.60 21.50
N ILE A 186 5.61 11.72 20.37
CA ILE A 186 6.75 10.84 20.08
C ILE A 186 7.89 11.11 21.06
N ARG A 187 8.20 12.36 21.37
CA ARG A 187 9.23 12.73 22.37
C ARG A 187 8.87 12.16 23.74
N LEU A 188 7.64 12.37 24.20
CA LEU A 188 7.16 11.81 25.46
C LEU A 188 7.25 10.28 25.46
N ALA A 189 6.91 9.62 24.36
CA ALA A 189 7.03 8.16 24.24
C ALA A 189 8.47 7.68 24.33
N LEU A 190 9.42 8.40 23.73
CA LEU A 190 10.85 8.08 23.83
C LEU A 190 11.37 8.30 25.25
N ASP A 191 10.98 9.38 25.91
CA ASP A 191 11.39 9.71 27.29
C ASP A 191 10.88 8.68 28.30
N GLN A 192 9.68 8.12 28.09
CA GLN A 192 9.06 7.12 28.95
C GLN A 192 9.43 5.68 28.58
N CYS A 193 10.19 5.46 27.51
CA CYS A 193 10.55 4.13 27.04
C CYS A 193 11.68 3.54 27.85
N THR A 194 11.42 2.46 28.59
CA THR A 194 12.41 1.75 29.42
C THR A 194 12.99 0.51 28.75
N ASP A 195 12.36 -0.02 27.67
CA ASP A 195 12.90 -1.14 26.91
C ASP A 195 13.83 -0.66 25.81
N SER A 196 15.12 -0.99 25.91
CA SER A 196 16.15 -0.51 24.97
C SER A 196 15.91 -0.94 23.53
N LYS A 197 15.37 -2.16 23.30
CA LYS A 197 15.06 -2.66 21.95
C LYS A 197 13.95 -1.85 21.32
N LEU A 198 12.90 -1.57 22.10
CA LEU A 198 11.79 -0.71 21.66
C LEU A 198 12.29 0.71 21.40
N TYR A 199 13.13 1.26 22.27
CA TYR A 199 13.71 2.59 22.11
C TYR A 199 14.47 2.73 20.79
N ILE A 200 15.36 1.79 20.49
CA ILE A 200 16.09 1.74 19.21
C ILE A 200 15.11 1.59 18.02
N ALA A 201 14.15 0.68 18.13
CA ALA A 201 13.17 0.44 17.07
C ALA A 201 12.31 1.69 16.79
N MET A 202 11.89 2.43 17.83
CA MET A 202 11.13 3.67 17.69
C MET A 202 11.94 4.78 17.00
N ASN A 203 13.22 4.96 17.40
CA ASN A 203 14.10 5.92 16.75
C ASN A 203 14.31 5.60 15.27
N LEU A 204 14.56 4.34 14.91
CA LEU A 204 14.70 3.91 13.52
C LEU A 204 13.40 4.04 12.72
N ALA A 205 12.25 3.76 13.34
CA ALA A 205 10.95 3.91 12.68
C ALA A 205 10.61 5.39 12.42
N PHE A 206 10.90 6.28 13.36
CA PHE A 206 10.54 7.69 13.26
C PHE A 206 11.60 8.51 12.52
N ALA A 207 12.87 8.47 12.93
CA ALA A 207 13.91 9.27 12.29
C ALA A 207 14.26 8.77 10.88
N CYS A 208 14.33 7.44 10.70
CA CYS A 208 14.79 6.81 9.47
C CYS A 208 13.63 6.27 8.59
N SER A 209 12.39 6.41 9.02
CA SER A 209 11.20 5.91 8.30
C SER A 209 11.25 4.41 7.97
N LEU A 210 11.90 3.58 8.80
CA LEU A 210 12.05 2.15 8.52
C LEU A 210 10.76 1.36 8.78
N ARG A 211 10.56 0.30 8.01
CA ARG A 211 9.52 -0.71 8.28
C ARG A 211 9.99 -1.64 9.40
N MET A 212 9.05 -2.21 10.17
CA MET A 212 9.38 -3.15 11.24
C MET A 212 10.30 -4.28 10.77
N GLY A 213 10.03 -4.90 9.62
CA GLY A 213 10.90 -5.96 9.08
C GLY A 213 12.31 -5.47 8.73
N GLU A 214 12.46 -4.24 8.23
CA GLU A 214 13.75 -3.59 7.94
C GLU A 214 14.52 -3.32 9.24
N ILE A 215 13.83 -2.82 10.29
CA ILE A 215 14.43 -2.57 11.61
C ILE A 215 14.98 -3.86 12.23
N LEU A 216 14.16 -4.92 12.23
CA LEU A 216 14.52 -6.21 12.82
C LEU A 216 15.52 -7.00 11.99
N GLY A 217 15.63 -6.71 10.68
CA GLY A 217 16.58 -7.32 9.77
C GLY A 217 17.86 -6.49 9.55
N LEU A 218 17.99 -5.33 10.22
CA LEU A 218 19.18 -4.50 10.12
C LEU A 218 20.35 -5.17 10.85
N THR A 219 21.47 -5.28 10.17
CA THR A 219 22.72 -5.86 10.72
C THR A 219 23.77 -4.79 10.94
N TRP A 220 24.66 -5.00 11.90
CA TRP A 220 25.74 -4.04 12.22
C TRP A 220 26.71 -3.79 11.07
N LYS A 221 26.94 -4.78 10.20
CA LYS A 221 27.77 -4.58 8.99
C LYS A 221 27.22 -3.49 8.06
N ASN A 222 25.92 -3.19 8.16
CA ASN A 222 25.21 -2.18 7.36
C ASN A 222 24.98 -0.86 8.12
N VAL A 223 25.63 -0.66 9.25
CA VAL A 223 25.53 0.55 10.08
C VAL A 223 26.88 1.24 10.12
N HIS A 224 26.97 2.41 9.50
CA HIS A 224 28.19 3.19 9.34
C HIS A 224 28.11 4.42 10.26
N ILE A 225 28.62 4.24 11.47
CA ILE A 225 28.55 5.21 12.59
C ILE A 225 29.93 5.41 13.25
N GLU A 226 31.01 5.31 12.47
CA GLU A 226 32.35 5.65 12.89
C GLU A 226 32.41 7.13 13.29
N ASP A 227 33.27 7.48 14.25
CA ASP A 227 33.36 8.84 14.79
C ASP A 227 33.58 9.91 13.71
N GLU A 228 34.33 9.59 12.67
CA GLU A 228 34.60 10.45 11.53
C GLU A 228 33.30 10.68 10.72
N ASN A 229 32.50 9.62 10.49
CA ASN A 229 31.23 9.71 9.78
C ASN A 229 30.20 10.52 10.58
N ILE A 230 30.15 10.34 11.91
CA ILE A 230 29.23 11.11 12.76
C ILE A 230 29.67 12.59 12.78
N ALA A 231 30.94 12.87 12.93
CA ALA A 231 31.49 14.23 12.97
C ALA A 231 31.19 15.00 11.67
N ALA A 232 31.31 14.31 10.52
CA ALA A 232 31.10 14.88 9.19
C ALA A 232 29.63 14.89 8.72
N ASP A 233 28.65 14.52 9.55
CA ASP A 233 27.23 14.33 9.19
C ASP A 233 27.00 13.28 8.08
N ASN A 234 27.92 12.32 7.95
CA ASN A 234 27.92 11.26 6.94
C ASN A 234 27.56 9.87 7.51
N ALA A 235 27.05 9.80 8.74
CA ALA A 235 26.57 8.54 9.32
C ALA A 235 25.34 8.04 8.55
N TYR A 236 25.30 6.74 8.24
CA TYR A 236 24.19 6.16 7.50
C TYR A 236 24.01 4.67 7.81
N ILE A 237 22.83 4.17 7.42
CA ILE A 237 22.52 2.75 7.37
C ILE A 237 22.18 2.33 5.94
N TYR A 238 22.49 1.08 5.61
CA TYR A 238 22.13 0.49 4.34
C TYR A 238 21.07 -0.60 4.55
N ILE A 239 19.92 -0.45 3.94
CA ILE A 239 18.80 -1.40 4.06
C ILE A 239 18.87 -2.36 2.89
N GLU A 240 19.24 -3.61 3.16
CA GLU A 240 19.30 -4.69 2.14
C GLU A 240 18.53 -5.94 2.56
N ALA A 241 18.05 -6.00 3.81
CA ALA A 241 17.37 -7.15 4.35
C ALA A 241 16.14 -6.78 5.18
N GLU A 242 15.21 -7.72 5.29
CA GLU A 242 14.08 -7.66 6.22
C GLU A 242 13.92 -8.99 6.97
N LEU A 243 13.63 -8.92 8.26
CA LEU A 243 13.27 -10.09 9.08
C LEU A 243 11.76 -10.34 8.98
N THR A 244 11.38 -11.54 8.64
CA THR A 244 9.97 -11.95 8.57
C THR A 244 9.78 -13.40 9.01
N ARG A 245 8.54 -13.77 9.31
CA ARG A 245 8.17 -15.15 9.61
C ARG A 245 7.43 -15.75 8.42
N ALA A 246 7.86 -16.92 7.97
CA ALA A 246 7.27 -17.66 6.86
C ALA A 246 6.96 -19.10 7.27
N SER A 247 5.98 -19.74 6.62
CA SER A 247 5.75 -21.17 6.79
C SER A 247 6.88 -21.99 6.17
N LYS A 248 7.12 -23.19 6.70
CA LYS A 248 8.06 -24.14 6.09
C LYS A 248 7.66 -24.43 4.65
N GLN A 249 6.36 -24.62 4.42
CA GLN A 249 5.82 -24.88 3.09
C GLN A 249 6.14 -23.77 2.09
N ALA A 250 5.98 -22.48 2.48
CA ALA A 250 6.33 -21.36 1.60
C ALA A 250 7.83 -21.31 1.28
N ILE A 251 8.68 -21.63 2.26
CA ILE A 251 10.14 -21.66 2.09
C ILE A 251 10.54 -22.75 1.09
N GLU A 252 9.95 -23.95 1.22
CA GLU A 252 10.22 -25.11 0.35
C GLU A 252 9.70 -24.88 -1.07
N MET A 253 8.42 -24.48 -1.20
CA MET A 253 7.78 -24.28 -2.51
C MET A 253 8.41 -23.15 -3.32
N LEU A 254 8.93 -22.12 -2.68
CA LEU A 254 9.60 -21.02 -3.37
C LEU A 254 11.11 -21.22 -3.53
N GLY A 255 11.63 -22.43 -3.24
CA GLY A 255 13.02 -22.79 -3.43
C GLY A 255 14.00 -21.87 -2.70
N GLN A 256 13.61 -21.34 -1.53
CA GLN A 256 14.38 -20.39 -0.72
C GLN A 256 14.77 -19.09 -1.45
N LYS A 257 14.05 -18.74 -2.50
CA LYS A 257 14.30 -17.55 -3.30
C LYS A 257 14.33 -16.28 -2.42
N ASP A 258 15.36 -15.45 -2.62
CA ASP A 258 15.58 -14.19 -1.91
C ASP A 258 15.78 -14.34 -0.38
N ILE A 259 16.03 -15.55 0.14
CA ILE A 259 16.31 -15.81 1.55
C ILE A 259 17.82 -15.81 1.77
N TYR A 260 18.29 -14.97 2.70
CA TYR A 260 19.70 -14.90 3.10
C TYR A 260 20.02 -15.85 4.24
N TYR A 261 19.08 -16.00 5.19
CA TYR A 261 19.28 -16.86 6.35
C TYR A 261 17.95 -17.38 6.93
N ILE A 262 17.95 -18.64 7.36
CA ILE A 262 16.81 -19.30 8.04
C ILE A 262 17.20 -19.59 9.47
N PHE A 263 16.59 -18.90 10.43
CA PHE A 263 16.91 -19.06 11.85
C PHE A 263 16.34 -20.36 12.42
N THR A 264 17.18 -21.06 13.16
CA THR A 264 16.76 -22.26 13.91
C THR A 264 15.75 -21.86 14.98
N PRO A 265 14.55 -22.48 15.02
CA PRO A 265 13.55 -22.14 16.02
C PRO A 265 13.93 -22.69 17.40
N LEU A 266 13.45 -22.00 18.45
CA LEU A 266 13.57 -22.51 19.83
C LEU A 266 12.83 -23.83 20.05
N MET A 267 11.67 -23.97 19.40
CA MET A 267 10.83 -25.16 19.47
C MET A 267 10.93 -25.96 18.16
N PRO A 268 11.34 -27.23 18.18
CA PRO A 268 11.59 -28.00 16.95
C PRO A 268 10.34 -28.20 16.08
N ASN A 269 9.16 -28.33 16.70
CA ASN A 269 7.91 -28.68 16.01
C ASN A 269 7.07 -27.47 15.53
N THR A 270 7.70 -26.34 15.21
CA THR A 270 6.99 -25.18 14.67
C THR A 270 6.80 -25.30 13.17
N SER A 271 5.60 -24.93 12.69
CA SER A 271 5.28 -24.90 11.24
C SER A 271 5.88 -23.69 10.50
N THR A 272 6.48 -22.75 11.22
CA THR A 272 7.02 -21.51 10.65
C THR A 272 8.46 -21.31 11.08
N ARG A 273 9.22 -20.51 10.31
CA ARG A 273 10.60 -20.09 10.58
C ARG A 273 10.70 -18.57 10.53
N LEU A 274 11.61 -18.00 11.32
CA LEU A 274 12.10 -16.65 11.07
C LEU A 274 13.14 -16.74 9.94
N ILE A 275 13.07 -15.81 9.03
CA ILE A 275 13.98 -15.72 7.90
C ILE A 275 14.44 -14.29 7.72
N LEU A 276 15.70 -14.13 7.39
CA LEU A 276 16.27 -12.90 6.88
C LEU A 276 16.26 -12.98 5.35
N LYS A 277 15.65 -12.02 4.70
CA LYS A 277 15.46 -12.06 3.24
C LYS A 277 15.58 -10.70 2.60
N LYS A 278 15.75 -10.67 1.27
CA LYS A 278 15.69 -9.45 0.47
C LYS A 278 14.35 -8.73 0.67
N PRO A 279 14.32 -7.39 0.78
CA PRO A 279 13.09 -6.61 0.81
C PRO A 279 12.23 -6.84 -0.43
N LYS A 280 10.92 -6.60 -0.30
CA LYS A 280 9.92 -6.90 -1.35
C LYS A 280 10.14 -6.15 -2.66
N THR A 281 10.68 -4.93 -2.62
CA THR A 281 10.89 -4.06 -3.80
C THR A 281 12.32 -3.57 -3.84
N ASP A 282 12.86 -3.37 -5.02
CA ASP A 282 14.21 -2.84 -5.19
C ASP A 282 14.34 -1.43 -4.62
N SER A 283 13.29 -0.62 -4.65
CA SER A 283 13.24 0.70 -3.99
C SER A 283 13.36 0.64 -2.46
N SER A 284 13.15 -0.53 -1.85
CA SER A 284 13.37 -0.74 -0.41
C SER A 284 14.84 -0.92 -0.06
N VAL A 285 15.67 -1.36 -1.03
CA VAL A 285 17.13 -1.44 -0.88
C VAL A 285 17.67 -0.03 -1.07
N ARG A 286 18.16 0.57 0.00
CA ARG A 286 18.53 1.99 0.00
C ARG A 286 19.51 2.36 1.12
N LYS A 287 20.23 3.44 0.90
CA LYS A 287 20.99 4.16 1.91
C LYS A 287 20.04 5.13 2.63
N VAL A 288 20.11 5.18 3.96
CA VAL A 288 19.35 6.13 4.77
C VAL A 288 20.33 6.86 5.67
N TRP A 289 20.37 8.18 5.55
CA TRP A 289 21.20 9.03 6.38
C TRP A 289 20.67 9.12 7.80
N LEU A 290 21.58 9.11 8.78
CA LEU A 290 21.24 9.16 10.21
C LEU A 290 21.39 10.59 10.74
N PRO A 291 20.40 11.10 11.48
CA PRO A 291 20.62 12.24 12.36
C PRO A 291 21.71 11.90 13.38
N LYS A 292 22.62 12.84 13.68
CA LYS A 292 23.72 12.65 14.66
C LYS A 292 23.28 11.98 15.96
N THR A 293 22.17 12.45 16.53
CA THR A 293 21.63 11.87 17.77
C THR A 293 21.31 10.38 17.62
N VAL A 294 20.73 9.97 16.50
CA VAL A 294 20.40 8.55 16.25
C VAL A 294 21.69 7.74 16.05
N ALA A 295 22.70 8.29 15.39
CA ALA A 295 24.00 7.66 15.23
C ALA A 295 24.70 7.42 16.60
N TYR A 296 24.66 8.41 17.51
CA TYR A 296 25.17 8.26 18.88
C TYR A 296 24.37 7.22 19.68
N ILE A 297 23.03 7.22 19.59
CA ILE A 297 22.20 6.22 20.24
C ILE A 297 22.58 4.79 19.76
N LEU A 298 22.75 4.61 18.46
CA LEU A 298 23.17 3.32 17.89
C LEU A 298 24.56 2.92 18.34
N ARG A 299 25.51 3.86 18.46
CA ARG A 299 26.86 3.59 18.94
C ARG A 299 26.85 3.08 20.38
N GLU A 300 26.16 3.76 21.29
CA GLU A 300 26.03 3.33 22.67
C GLU A 300 25.28 1.99 22.78
N TRP A 301 24.29 1.78 21.95
CA TRP A 301 23.59 0.50 21.86
C TRP A 301 24.51 -0.64 21.42
N LYS A 302 25.35 -0.42 20.40
CA LYS A 302 26.35 -1.39 19.94
C LYS A 302 27.30 -1.80 21.07
N LYS A 303 27.79 -0.80 21.79
CA LYS A 303 28.66 -1.02 22.95
C LYS A 303 27.98 -1.89 24.01
N SER A 304 26.72 -1.57 24.36
CA SER A 304 25.96 -2.37 25.33
C SER A 304 25.73 -3.82 24.87
N GLN A 305 25.54 -4.05 23.56
CA GLN A 305 25.42 -5.40 23.01
C GLN A 305 26.78 -6.14 23.07
N GLU A 306 27.87 -5.47 22.77
CA GLU A 306 29.23 -6.06 22.85
C GLU A 306 29.58 -6.43 24.28
N GLU A 307 29.26 -5.59 25.27
CA GLU A 307 29.41 -5.90 26.69
C GLU A 307 28.62 -7.14 27.11
N LEU A 308 27.33 -7.21 26.67
CA LEU A 308 26.48 -8.36 26.94
C LEU A 308 26.97 -9.64 26.25
N LYS A 309 27.47 -9.53 25.02
CA LYS A 309 28.10 -10.63 24.29
C LYS A 309 29.36 -11.15 25.03
N GLY A 310 30.20 -10.24 25.51
CA GLY A 310 31.37 -10.59 26.32
C GLY A 310 30.98 -11.28 27.63
N PHE A 311 29.90 -10.85 28.28
CA PHE A 311 29.41 -11.47 29.52
C PHE A 311 28.84 -12.88 29.31
N LEU A 312 28.06 -13.09 28.21
CA LEU A 312 27.41 -14.38 27.91
C LEU A 312 28.36 -15.39 27.23
N GLY A 313 29.46 -14.93 26.60
CA GLY A 313 30.39 -15.78 25.88
C GLY A 313 29.71 -16.69 24.86
N ASP A 314 29.91 -18.00 24.97
CA ASP A 314 29.39 -19.01 24.04
C ASP A 314 27.83 -19.14 24.04
N GLU A 315 27.17 -18.64 25.09
CA GLU A 315 25.70 -18.63 25.13
C GLU A 315 25.07 -17.54 24.23
N TYR A 316 25.87 -16.55 23.81
CA TYR A 316 25.41 -15.51 22.90
C TYR A 316 25.43 -16.00 21.46
N GLN A 317 24.28 -16.03 20.82
CA GLN A 317 24.12 -16.40 19.42
C GLN A 317 24.23 -15.15 18.53
N ASP A 318 25.41 -14.88 18.03
CA ASP A 318 25.66 -13.69 17.22
C ASP A 318 25.18 -13.85 15.78
N PHE A 319 24.16 -13.09 15.42
CA PHE A 319 23.65 -12.96 14.06
C PHE A 319 23.87 -11.56 13.48
N ASP A 320 24.73 -10.76 14.08
CA ASP A 320 25.04 -9.40 13.67
C ASP A 320 23.82 -8.45 13.64
N LEU A 321 22.72 -8.77 14.35
CA LEU A 321 21.48 -8.00 14.33
C LEU A 321 21.56 -6.79 15.26
N VAL A 322 21.15 -5.61 14.76
CA VAL A 322 21.04 -4.38 15.56
C VAL A 322 19.97 -4.53 16.64
N VAL A 323 18.81 -5.08 16.30
CA VAL A 323 17.73 -5.34 17.25
C VAL A 323 17.65 -6.83 17.52
N ALA A 324 18.41 -7.28 18.53
CA ALA A 324 18.47 -8.66 18.97
C ALA A 324 17.86 -8.85 20.37
N LEU A 325 17.55 -10.07 20.73
CA LEU A 325 17.25 -10.47 22.11
C LEU A 325 18.56 -10.46 22.95
N PRO A 326 18.46 -10.46 24.29
CA PRO A 326 19.67 -10.43 25.15
C PRO A 326 20.67 -11.54 24.86
N ASN A 327 20.23 -12.69 24.38
CA ASN A 327 21.09 -13.82 23.98
C ASN A 327 21.52 -13.78 22.50
N GLY A 328 21.40 -12.63 21.82
CA GLY A 328 21.78 -12.45 20.42
C GLY A 328 20.80 -12.96 19.37
N ARG A 329 19.79 -13.72 19.77
CA ARG A 329 18.78 -14.26 18.84
C ARG A 329 17.91 -13.15 18.22
N PRO A 330 17.34 -13.38 17.04
CA PRO A 330 16.49 -12.39 16.37
C PRO A 330 15.27 -12.02 17.23
N CYS A 331 15.04 -10.71 17.35
CA CYS A 331 13.84 -10.16 17.96
C CYS A 331 12.64 -10.25 17.01
N GLU A 332 11.52 -10.77 17.48
CA GLU A 332 10.32 -10.86 16.68
C GLU A 332 9.47 -9.58 16.77
N ASN A 333 8.75 -9.28 15.67
CA ASN A 333 7.78 -8.18 15.62
C ASN A 333 6.83 -8.14 16.83
N ARG A 334 6.33 -9.32 17.29
CA ARG A 334 5.40 -9.39 18.42
C ARG A 334 5.99 -8.89 19.74
N ILE A 335 7.30 -9.02 19.92
CA ILE A 335 7.99 -8.55 21.13
C ILE A 335 7.93 -7.02 21.15
N ILE A 336 8.32 -6.40 20.05
CA ILE A 336 8.28 -4.93 19.91
C ILE A 336 6.84 -4.39 20.00
N GLU A 337 5.86 -5.05 19.35
CA GLU A 337 4.45 -4.65 19.44
C GLU A 337 3.89 -4.75 20.85
N LYS A 338 4.29 -5.78 21.61
CA LYS A 338 3.89 -5.96 23.01
C LYS A 338 4.46 -4.85 23.89
N GLU A 339 5.76 -4.61 23.81
CA GLU A 339 6.43 -3.55 24.60
C GLU A 339 5.89 -2.17 24.20
N PHE A 340 5.64 -1.91 22.93
CA PHE A 340 4.99 -0.67 22.46
C PHE A 340 3.57 -0.50 23.01
N SER A 341 2.80 -1.58 23.12
CA SER A 341 1.47 -1.56 23.74
C SER A 341 1.55 -1.27 25.23
N LEU A 342 2.52 -1.86 25.94
CA LEU A 342 2.75 -1.59 27.36
C LEU A 342 3.19 -0.14 27.61
N LEU A 343 4.09 0.40 26.77
CA LEU A 343 4.51 1.80 26.83
C LEU A 343 3.31 2.75 26.69
N LYS A 344 2.47 2.52 25.68
CA LYS A 344 1.25 3.33 25.48
C LYS A 344 0.33 3.34 26.69
N GLN A 345 0.13 2.18 27.30
CA GLN A 345 -0.72 2.05 28.49
C GLN A 345 -0.11 2.76 29.70
N LYS A 346 1.19 2.57 29.95
CA LYS A 346 1.89 3.20 31.09
C LYS A 346 1.96 4.72 30.99
N ALA A 347 2.22 5.23 29.81
CA ALA A 347 2.39 6.66 29.56
C ALA A 347 1.10 7.38 29.14
N GLY A 348 -0.05 6.69 29.11
CA GLY A 348 -1.34 7.28 28.73
C GLY A 348 -1.38 7.83 27.29
N LEU A 349 -0.61 7.22 26.38
CA LEU A 349 -0.45 7.73 25.02
C LEU A 349 -1.61 7.30 24.10
N PRO A 350 -1.93 8.10 23.07
CA PRO A 350 -2.95 7.76 22.09
C PRO A 350 -2.70 6.40 21.44
N ASN A 351 -3.78 5.64 21.20
CA ASN A 351 -3.65 4.27 20.67
C ASN A 351 -3.36 4.27 19.17
N VAL A 352 -2.11 4.09 18.81
CA VAL A 352 -1.64 3.87 17.43
C VAL A 352 -0.94 2.53 17.30
N VAL A 353 -0.78 2.04 16.07
CA VAL A 353 0.07 0.86 15.78
C VAL A 353 1.52 1.31 15.56
N PHE A 354 2.49 0.43 15.81
CA PHE A 354 3.92 0.76 15.65
C PHE A 354 4.24 1.35 14.26
N HIS A 355 3.61 0.83 13.20
CA HIS A 355 3.80 1.34 11.84
C HIS A 355 3.35 2.81 11.66
N SER A 356 2.51 3.34 12.55
CA SER A 356 2.12 4.76 12.54
C SER A 356 3.31 5.69 12.79
N LEU A 357 4.36 5.25 13.49
CA LEU A 357 5.60 6.04 13.66
C LEU A 357 6.27 6.35 12.31
N ARG A 358 6.28 5.39 11.40
CA ARG A 358 6.76 5.62 10.03
C ARG A 358 5.84 6.57 9.26
N HIS A 359 4.53 6.51 9.48
CA HIS A 359 3.60 7.49 8.89
C HIS A 359 3.85 8.89 9.43
N SER A 360 4.02 9.04 10.76
CA SER A 360 4.44 10.32 11.37
C SER A 360 5.75 10.81 10.76
N SER A 361 6.77 9.94 10.63
CA SER A 361 8.04 10.26 9.99
C SER A 361 7.87 10.81 8.59
N THR A 362 7.13 10.10 7.73
CA THR A 362 6.88 10.51 6.34
C THR A 362 6.20 11.87 6.28
N THR A 363 5.22 12.09 7.16
CA THR A 363 4.48 13.35 7.30
C THR A 363 5.42 14.50 7.68
N TYR A 364 6.27 14.32 8.71
CA TYR A 364 7.19 15.36 9.15
C TYR A 364 8.30 15.63 8.12
N LYS A 365 8.86 14.60 7.49
CA LYS A 365 9.87 14.76 6.43
C LYS A 365 9.31 15.56 5.26
N LEU A 366 8.09 15.27 4.84
CA LEU A 366 7.45 16.02 3.77
C LEU A 366 7.18 17.48 4.16
N LYS A 367 6.77 17.74 5.43
CA LYS A 367 6.60 19.10 5.95
C LYS A 367 7.93 19.86 6.00
N LEU A 368 8.99 19.23 6.48
CA LEU A 368 10.33 19.83 6.57
C LEU A 368 10.95 20.08 5.19
N ASN A 369 10.68 19.23 4.22
CA ASN A 369 11.15 19.36 2.83
C ASN A 369 10.22 20.22 1.95
N HIS A 370 9.34 21.05 2.57
CA HIS A 370 8.42 21.94 1.85
C HIS A 370 7.57 21.25 0.77
N GLY A 371 7.20 19.97 0.99
CA GLY A 371 6.36 19.21 0.07
C GLY A 371 7.10 18.47 -1.04
N ASP A 372 8.43 18.38 -0.99
CA ASP A 372 9.19 17.57 -1.96
C ASP A 372 8.90 16.09 -1.79
N LEU A 373 7.98 15.61 -2.64
CA LEU A 373 7.54 14.22 -2.68
C LEU A 373 8.66 13.27 -3.10
N LYS A 374 9.55 13.71 -4.00
CA LYS A 374 10.58 12.85 -4.57
C LYS A 374 11.73 12.61 -3.58
N ALA A 375 12.18 13.66 -2.89
CA ALA A 375 13.15 13.54 -1.82
C ALA A 375 12.61 12.66 -0.67
N THR A 376 11.35 12.88 -0.27
CA THR A 376 10.69 12.06 0.75
C THR A 376 10.51 10.61 0.31
N GLN A 377 10.22 10.35 -0.97
CA GLN A 377 10.12 8.99 -1.52
C GLN A 377 11.45 8.25 -1.44
N GLY A 378 12.55 8.89 -1.85
CA GLY A 378 13.88 8.31 -1.79
C GLY A 378 14.28 7.91 -0.38
N ASP A 379 14.04 8.77 0.60
CA ASP A 379 14.40 8.55 2.00
C ASP A 379 13.51 7.49 2.67
N THR A 380 12.23 7.47 2.37
CA THR A 380 11.29 6.51 2.94
C THR A 380 11.23 5.16 2.21
N GLY A 381 11.70 5.06 0.97
CA GLY A 381 11.65 3.85 0.16
C GLY A 381 10.21 3.41 -0.17
N HIS A 382 9.32 4.37 -0.48
CA HIS A 382 8.00 4.05 -1.03
C HIS A 382 8.12 3.78 -2.54
N ALA A 383 7.53 2.68 -3.00
CA ALA A 383 7.56 2.32 -4.42
C ALA A 383 6.75 3.30 -5.30
N GLU A 384 5.66 3.85 -4.72
CA GLU A 384 4.75 4.75 -5.43
C GLU A 384 4.56 6.06 -4.65
N ILE A 385 4.55 7.18 -5.35
CA ILE A 385 4.30 8.53 -4.79
C ILE A 385 2.90 8.62 -4.19
N ASP A 386 1.92 7.94 -4.78
CA ASP A 386 0.54 7.87 -4.28
C ASP A 386 0.42 7.39 -2.84
N MET A 387 1.35 6.59 -2.35
CA MET A 387 1.37 6.17 -0.95
C MET A 387 1.73 7.32 -0.01
N ILE A 388 2.61 8.22 -0.46
CA ILE A 388 3.00 9.42 0.30
C ILE A 388 1.85 10.43 0.27
N THR A 389 1.27 10.69 -0.89
CA THR A 389 0.17 11.66 -1.05
C THR A 389 -1.07 11.28 -0.24
N LYS A 390 -1.42 9.99 -0.15
CA LYS A 390 -2.54 9.51 0.68
C LYS A 390 -2.32 9.72 2.18
N VAL A 391 -1.08 9.61 2.65
CA VAL A 391 -0.71 9.90 4.05
C VAL A 391 -0.71 11.41 4.29
N TYR A 392 -0.25 12.19 3.31
CA TYR A 392 -0.11 13.64 3.37
C TYR A 392 -1.42 14.43 3.19
N ALA A 393 -2.47 13.83 2.65
CA ALA A 393 -3.77 14.48 2.43
C ALA A 393 -4.36 15.14 3.70
N HIS A 394 -3.85 14.80 4.90
CA HIS A 394 -4.24 15.38 6.18
C HIS A 394 -3.55 16.71 6.51
N ILE A 395 -2.35 16.94 5.97
CA ILE A 395 -1.55 18.15 6.26
C ILE A 395 -1.93 19.28 5.30
N LEU A 396 -2.56 18.95 4.18
CA LEU A 396 -2.96 19.92 3.17
C LEU A 396 -3.85 21.06 3.68
N ASP A 397 -4.57 20.90 4.78
CA ASP A 397 -5.42 21.97 5.30
C ASP A 397 -4.62 23.05 6.04
N GLU A 398 -3.63 22.69 6.87
CA GLU A 398 -2.72 23.67 7.49
C GLU A 398 -1.82 24.34 6.45
N ASP A 399 -1.28 23.57 5.50
CA ASP A 399 -0.46 24.10 4.41
C ASP A 399 -1.27 24.98 3.46
N ARG A 400 -2.54 24.67 3.21
CA ARG A 400 -3.46 25.54 2.47
C ARG A 400 -3.67 26.86 3.15
N LYS A 401 -3.81 26.86 4.47
CA LYS A 401 -3.91 28.08 5.27
C LYS A 401 -2.63 28.91 5.20
N ILE A 402 -1.47 28.27 5.32
CA ILE A 402 -0.15 28.90 5.18
C ILE A 402 0.04 29.44 3.76
N ASN A 403 -0.36 28.69 2.74
CA ASN A 403 -0.28 29.15 1.34
C ASN A 403 -1.18 30.37 1.09
N ALA A 404 -2.38 30.38 1.65
CA ALA A 404 -3.27 31.55 1.58
C ALA A 404 -2.64 32.77 2.25
N GLN A 405 -2.01 32.59 3.42
CA GLN A 405 -1.30 33.67 4.13
C GLN A 405 -0.05 34.16 3.34
N LYS A 406 0.71 33.23 2.76
CA LYS A 406 1.85 33.60 1.89
C LYS A 406 1.41 34.34 0.63
N PHE A 407 0.29 33.91 0.04
CA PHE A 407 -0.29 34.59 -1.11
C PHE A 407 -0.77 36.00 -0.76
N GLU A 408 -1.44 36.13 0.40
CA GLU A 408 -1.84 37.43 0.97
C GLU A 408 -0.63 38.36 1.11
N SER A 409 0.42 37.89 1.82
CA SER A 409 1.61 38.71 2.04
C SER A 409 2.41 39.02 0.77
N ALA A 410 2.36 38.14 -0.25
CA ALA A 410 3.11 38.36 -1.50
C ALA A 410 2.40 39.28 -2.48
N PHE A 411 1.06 39.28 -2.51
CA PHE A 411 0.31 39.93 -3.58
C PHE A 411 -0.60 41.06 -3.10
N TYR A 412 -1.09 40.99 -1.85
CA TYR A 412 -2.10 41.97 -1.40
C TYR A 412 -1.57 43.02 -0.42
N ALA A 413 -0.50 42.76 0.29
CA ALA A 413 0.22 43.70 1.16
C ALA A 413 -0.65 44.63 2.10
N ASN A 414 -1.95 44.44 2.13
CA ASN A 414 -2.88 45.29 2.87
C ASN A 414 -3.74 44.48 3.84
N PRO A 415 -3.57 44.66 5.14
CA PRO A 415 -4.19 43.83 6.16
C PRO A 415 -5.68 44.11 6.42
N ASP A 416 -6.26 45.19 5.92
CA ASP A 416 -7.65 45.57 6.23
C ASP A 416 -8.55 45.61 4.98
N LEU A 417 -8.90 44.40 4.48
CA LEU A 417 -9.81 44.22 3.35
C LEU A 417 -11.26 44.64 3.62
N ARG A 418 -11.62 44.94 4.87
CA ARG A 418 -12.97 45.41 5.23
C ARG A 418 -13.31 46.79 4.67
N LYS A 419 -12.30 47.50 4.19
CA LYS A 419 -12.43 48.85 3.59
C LYS A 419 -12.27 48.87 2.08
N LEU A 420 -12.03 47.73 1.45
CA LEU A 420 -11.93 47.69 0.00
C LEU A 420 -13.34 47.70 -0.62
N THR A 421 -13.72 48.86 -1.12
CA THR A 421 -14.79 48.91 -2.14
C THR A 421 -14.26 48.30 -3.43
N PRO A 422 -15.11 47.59 -4.19
CA PRO A 422 -14.72 47.15 -5.54
C PRO A 422 -14.24 48.38 -6.34
N PRO A 423 -13.22 48.20 -7.24
CA PRO A 423 -12.79 49.32 -8.07
C PRO A 423 -14.04 49.92 -8.75
N GLN A 424 -14.45 51.09 -8.37
CA GLN A 424 -15.37 51.87 -9.19
C GLN A 424 -14.61 52.13 -10.47
N GLU A 425 -15.23 51.88 -11.61
CA GLU A 425 -14.72 52.35 -12.88
C GLU A 425 -14.32 53.82 -12.68
N GLN A 426 -13.03 54.09 -12.65
CA GLN A 426 -12.55 55.44 -12.67
C GLN A 426 -13.13 56.07 -13.92
N PRO A 427 -13.88 57.16 -13.86
CA PRO A 427 -14.28 57.86 -15.09
C PRO A 427 -13.01 58.07 -15.86
N GLN A 428 -12.98 57.61 -17.06
CA GLN A 428 -11.87 57.82 -18.00
C GLN A 428 -11.51 59.30 -17.86
N ALA A 429 -10.27 59.59 -17.43
CA ALA A 429 -9.77 60.95 -17.41
C ALA A 429 -9.95 61.48 -18.85
N GLN A 430 -10.95 62.31 -19.01
CA GLN A 430 -11.09 63.04 -20.27
C GLN A 430 -9.77 63.74 -20.42
N THR A 431 -9.03 63.37 -21.44
CA THR A 431 -7.84 64.11 -21.87
C THR A 431 -8.31 65.51 -22.19
N VAL A 432 -8.11 66.39 -21.22
CA VAL A 432 -8.39 67.81 -21.46
C VAL A 432 -7.44 68.25 -22.52
N ASP A 433 -8.00 68.58 -23.71
CA ASP A 433 -7.21 69.14 -24.78
C ASP A 433 -6.71 70.50 -24.29
N LEU A 434 -5.43 70.52 -23.90
CA LEU A 434 -4.76 71.70 -23.35
C LEU A 434 -4.79 72.87 -24.36
N ALA A 435 -4.78 72.60 -25.65
CA ALA A 435 -4.84 73.58 -26.72
C ALA A 435 -6.21 74.27 -26.76
N ALA A 436 -7.30 73.47 -26.67
CA ALA A 436 -8.66 74.01 -26.61
C ALA A 436 -8.89 74.80 -25.33
N LEU A 437 -8.30 74.39 -24.18
CA LEU A 437 -8.40 75.10 -22.90
C LEU A 437 -7.66 76.41 -22.93
N ILE A 438 -6.48 76.51 -23.56
CA ILE A 438 -5.69 77.70 -23.74
C ILE A 438 -6.44 78.72 -24.65
N GLU A 439 -7.09 78.22 -25.71
CA GLU A 439 -7.87 79.05 -26.61
C GLU A 439 -9.14 79.62 -25.93
N GLN A 440 -9.78 78.86 -25.07
CA GLN A 440 -10.92 79.33 -24.23
C GLN A 440 -10.46 80.37 -23.19
N LEU A 441 -9.30 80.19 -22.55
CA LEU A 441 -8.75 81.12 -21.58
C LEU A 441 -8.34 82.46 -22.22
N GLN A 442 -7.89 82.45 -23.48
CA GLN A 442 -7.55 83.65 -24.30
C GLN A 442 -8.82 84.42 -24.68
N LYS A 443 -9.95 83.75 -24.86
CA LYS A 443 -11.23 84.37 -25.28
C LYS A 443 -12.09 84.85 -24.09
N SER A 444 -11.77 84.48 -22.86
CA SER A 444 -12.56 84.84 -21.64
C SER A 444 -11.64 85.26 -20.51
N PRO A 445 -11.35 86.58 -20.36
CA PRO A 445 -10.49 87.08 -19.28
C PRO A 445 -10.99 86.74 -17.86
N GLU A 446 -12.30 86.57 -17.66
CA GLU A 446 -12.91 86.23 -16.40
C GLU A 446 -12.57 84.79 -15.96
N LEU A 447 -12.54 83.84 -16.91
CA LEU A 447 -12.16 82.47 -16.65
C LEU A 447 -10.66 82.34 -16.31
N ALA A 448 -9.81 83.14 -16.95
CA ALA A 448 -8.38 83.16 -16.68
C ALA A 448 -8.10 83.71 -15.26
N SER A 449 -8.85 84.74 -14.81
CA SER A 449 -8.72 85.28 -13.45
C SER A 449 -9.20 84.33 -12.39
N THR A 450 -10.27 83.58 -12.66
CA THR A 450 -10.81 82.59 -11.71
C THR A 450 -9.86 81.39 -11.57
N LEU A 451 -9.25 80.91 -12.65
CA LEU A 451 -8.28 79.85 -12.61
C LEU A 451 -6.98 80.25 -11.92
N ALA A 452 -6.53 81.48 -12.12
CA ALA A 452 -5.37 82.03 -11.41
C ALA A 452 -5.62 82.14 -9.90
N ALA A 453 -6.84 82.52 -9.48
CA ALA A 453 -7.24 82.55 -8.09
C ALA A 453 -7.30 81.15 -7.44
N LEU A 454 -7.78 80.14 -8.20
CA LEU A 454 -7.81 78.73 -7.73
C LEU A 454 -6.41 78.15 -7.57
N ILE A 455 -5.48 78.43 -8.51
CA ILE A 455 -4.09 78.00 -8.44
C ILE A 455 -3.33 78.70 -7.30
N ALA A 456 -3.61 79.97 -7.09
CA ALA A 456 -3.03 80.71 -5.97
C ALA A 456 -3.53 80.24 -4.59
N GLY A 457 -4.79 79.78 -4.51
CA GLY A 457 -5.37 79.19 -3.29
C GLY A 457 -4.85 77.81 -2.90
N GLN A 458 -4.29 77.05 -3.85
CA GLN A 458 -3.70 75.72 -3.56
C GLN A 458 -2.23 75.76 -3.08
N LYS A 459 -1.59 76.91 -3.01
CA LYS A 459 -0.22 77.05 -2.49
C LYS A 459 -0.12 77.42 -1.02
N ALA A 460 -1.22 77.35 -0.32
CA ALA A 460 -1.28 77.70 1.13
C ALA A 460 -1.99 76.56 1.92
N VAL A 461 -1.51 75.29 1.80
CA VAL A 461 -1.71 74.25 2.81
C VAL A 461 -0.47 73.34 2.80
#